data_5729a95a6a4ed240f18bc7b540ff8661
#
_entry.id   5729a95a6a4ed240f18bc7b540ff8661
#
_cell.length_a   1.000
_cell.length_b   1.000
_cell.length_c   1.000
_cell.angle_alpha   90.00
_cell.angle_beta   90.00
_cell.angle_gamma   90.00
#
_symmetry.space_group_name_H-M   'P 1'
#
loop_
_entity.id
_entity.type
_entity.pdbx_description
1 polymer ?
#
loop_
_entity_poly.entity_id
_entity_poly.type
_entity_poly.pdbx_seq_one_letter_code
_entity_poly.pdbx_strand_id
1 'polypeptide(L)'
;MPIQLSTDTQTVLNHRTWDTYVANHPAGHLLQTWAWGELKARFGWRVVRLALVEDGKLVSGAQVLFRPVPPVFNLAYVPKGPLVDWTDSTQVDTLLAGLRRLCRSQRSAFLKIEPHASDDDALRDTISQYGGATSQFTVQPPRTIVVDITPPEEAILAAMKQKTRYNIRLAMRKGVTVRRGTADDLPTFYRLMQITGQRDHFGIHGLDYFSTILELFGPKRAALLLAEVQDEPVAGLMVLAHRPTAYYLYGASSDSHRDRMPTYLLQWEAMRWATANSCQNYDLWGIPDTDEETLEAEFVAHSRDTSGLWGVYRFKRGFGGRVTRAVGAFDFVYNRPLYWVYRQWTARRQMGALT
;
A
#
# COMPACT_ATOMS: atom_id res chain seq x y z
N MET A 1 11.55 8.02 -33.03
CA MET A 1 10.14 7.97 -33.48
C MET A 1 9.29 8.79 -32.54
N PRO A 2 8.13 9.31 -32.95
CA PRO A 2 7.31 10.11 -32.03
C PRO A 2 6.79 9.24 -30.87
N ILE A 3 6.78 9.80 -29.67
CA ILE A 3 6.19 9.19 -28.47
C ILE A 3 4.71 8.94 -28.73
N GLN A 4 4.24 7.71 -28.54
CA GLN A 4 2.86 7.31 -28.78
C GLN A 4 2.16 6.95 -27.45
N LEU A 5 0.92 7.42 -27.29
CA LEU A 5 0.05 6.99 -26.19
C LEU A 5 -0.59 5.64 -26.54
N SER A 6 -0.46 4.68 -25.64
CA SER A 6 -1.06 3.35 -25.74
C SER A 6 -1.96 3.08 -24.53
N THR A 7 -3.05 2.35 -24.74
CA THR A 7 -3.92 1.85 -23.67
C THR A 7 -3.95 0.32 -23.71
N ASP A 8 -4.46 -0.31 -22.65
CA ASP A 8 -4.58 -1.77 -22.52
C ASP A 8 -5.53 -2.44 -23.55
N THR A 9 -6.15 -1.65 -24.41
CA THR A 9 -6.87 -2.15 -25.58
C THR A 9 -6.00 -2.36 -26.82
N GLN A 10 -4.72 -1.99 -26.77
CA GLN A 10 -3.76 -2.11 -27.87
C GLN A 10 -2.76 -3.25 -27.62
N THR A 11 -2.30 -3.90 -28.69
CA THR A 11 -1.45 -5.10 -28.65
C THR A 11 -0.12 -4.96 -27.90
N VAL A 12 0.43 -3.75 -27.78
CA VAL A 12 1.70 -3.49 -27.11
C VAL A 12 1.57 -3.55 -25.59
N LEU A 13 0.41 -3.20 -25.05
CA LEU A 13 0.18 -3.14 -23.61
C LEU A 13 -0.53 -4.39 -23.12
N ASN A 14 0.21 -5.33 -22.56
CA ASN A 14 -0.29 -6.54 -21.94
C ASN A 14 0.32 -6.73 -20.54
N HIS A 15 -0.16 -7.72 -19.79
CA HIS A 15 0.28 -7.94 -18.41
C HIS A 15 1.80 -8.13 -18.27
N ARG A 16 2.46 -8.79 -19.23
CA ARG A 16 3.91 -9.05 -19.19
C ARG A 16 4.71 -7.76 -19.42
N THR A 17 4.37 -7.01 -20.48
CA THR A 17 5.06 -5.75 -20.79
C THR A 17 4.87 -4.72 -19.70
N TRP A 18 3.63 -4.62 -19.16
CA TRP A 18 3.32 -3.72 -18.07
C TRP A 18 4.05 -4.07 -16.77
N ASP A 19 3.96 -5.32 -16.29
CA ASP A 19 4.59 -5.74 -15.05
C ASP A 19 6.13 -5.70 -15.15
N THR A 20 6.71 -5.96 -16.34
CA THR A 20 8.15 -5.76 -16.57
C THR A 20 8.53 -4.28 -16.45
N TYR A 21 7.74 -3.39 -17.03
CA TYR A 21 7.95 -1.95 -16.92
C TYR A 21 7.85 -1.48 -15.45
N VAL A 22 6.79 -1.86 -14.75
CA VAL A 22 6.59 -1.52 -13.33
C VAL A 22 7.75 -2.04 -12.47
N ALA A 23 8.22 -3.26 -12.71
CA ALA A 23 9.32 -3.86 -11.95
C ALA A 23 10.67 -3.18 -12.16
N ASN A 24 10.90 -2.59 -13.33
CA ASN A 24 12.18 -1.94 -13.68
C ASN A 24 12.15 -0.41 -13.45
N HIS A 25 10.97 0.18 -13.21
CA HIS A 25 10.86 1.63 -12.98
C HIS A 25 11.30 1.98 -11.56
N PRO A 26 12.14 3.03 -11.34
CA PRO A 26 12.60 3.42 -10.00
C PRO A 26 11.48 3.66 -8.98
N ALA A 27 10.35 4.23 -9.44
CA ALA A 27 9.15 4.43 -8.63
C ALA A 27 8.14 3.27 -8.74
N GLY A 28 8.57 2.10 -9.26
CA GLY A 28 7.70 0.93 -9.39
C GLY A 28 7.13 0.47 -8.05
N HIS A 29 5.85 0.11 -8.04
CA HIS A 29 5.16 -0.21 -6.79
C HIS A 29 4.09 -1.30 -6.99
N LEU A 30 3.85 -2.10 -5.94
CA LEU A 30 2.83 -3.14 -5.91
C LEU A 30 1.46 -2.65 -6.43
N LEU A 31 1.05 -1.44 -6.07
CA LEU A 31 -0.25 -0.87 -6.43
C LEU A 31 -0.35 -0.44 -7.91
N GLN A 32 0.77 -0.46 -8.65
CA GLN A 32 0.80 -0.23 -10.09
C GLN A 32 0.91 -1.54 -10.88
N THR A 33 1.02 -2.72 -10.24
CA THR A 33 1.09 -4.02 -10.93
C THR A 33 -0.22 -4.38 -11.61
N TRP A 34 -0.15 -5.22 -12.63
CA TRP A 34 -1.33 -5.74 -13.32
C TRP A 34 -2.27 -6.47 -12.36
N ALA A 35 -1.72 -7.36 -11.54
CA ALA A 35 -2.49 -8.13 -10.56
C ALA A 35 -3.26 -7.23 -9.56
N TRP A 36 -2.68 -6.09 -9.15
CA TRP A 36 -3.40 -5.12 -8.31
C TRP A 36 -4.59 -4.50 -9.04
N GLY A 37 -4.41 -4.14 -10.32
CA GLY A 37 -5.52 -3.65 -11.15
C GLY A 37 -6.64 -4.68 -11.26
N GLU A 38 -6.31 -5.94 -11.57
CA GLU A 38 -7.30 -7.03 -11.65
C GLU A 38 -8.04 -7.24 -10.31
N LEU A 39 -7.29 -7.17 -9.18
CA LEU A 39 -7.89 -7.20 -7.85
C LEU A 39 -8.93 -6.07 -7.72
N LYS A 40 -8.56 -4.84 -8.05
CA LYS A 40 -9.48 -3.71 -7.93
C LYS A 40 -10.66 -3.81 -8.89
N ALA A 41 -10.45 -4.33 -10.09
CA ALA A 41 -11.52 -4.55 -11.07
C ALA A 41 -12.61 -5.49 -10.55
N ARG A 42 -12.23 -6.56 -9.85
CA ARG A 42 -13.20 -7.50 -9.24
C ARG A 42 -14.01 -6.89 -8.09
N PHE A 43 -13.54 -5.75 -7.53
CA PHE A 43 -14.19 -5.07 -6.39
C PHE A 43 -14.69 -3.66 -6.73
N GLY A 44 -15.27 -3.53 -7.92
CA GLY A 44 -16.07 -2.37 -8.31
C GLY A 44 -15.27 -1.15 -8.81
N TRP A 45 -13.99 -1.34 -9.15
CA TRP A 45 -13.21 -0.34 -9.86
C TRP A 45 -13.12 -0.69 -11.35
N ARG A 46 -13.23 0.30 -12.22
CA ARG A 46 -12.82 0.15 -13.60
C ARG A 46 -11.35 0.52 -13.69
N VAL A 47 -10.55 -0.31 -14.35
CA VAL A 47 -9.11 -0.13 -14.47
C VAL A 47 -8.77 0.19 -15.92
N VAL A 48 -7.95 1.21 -16.14
CA VAL A 48 -7.37 1.53 -17.46
C VAL A 48 -5.90 1.83 -17.24
N ARG A 49 -5.05 1.20 -18.05
CA ARG A 49 -3.62 1.50 -18.08
C ARG A 49 -3.33 2.39 -19.28
N LEU A 50 -2.61 3.47 -19.03
CA LEU A 50 -2.13 4.39 -20.04
C LEU A 50 -0.63 4.40 -20.00
N ALA A 51 0.03 4.25 -21.15
CA ALA A 51 1.48 4.29 -21.26
C ALA A 51 1.94 5.14 -22.44
N LEU A 52 3.12 5.71 -22.29
CA LEU A 52 3.89 6.26 -23.40
C LEU A 52 4.82 5.17 -23.92
N VAL A 53 4.83 5.03 -25.22
CA VAL A 53 5.67 4.05 -25.94
C VAL A 53 6.61 4.83 -26.87
N GLU A 54 7.90 4.57 -26.73
CA GLU A 54 8.95 5.09 -27.60
C GLU A 54 9.78 3.89 -28.11
N ASP A 55 9.94 3.78 -29.42
CA ASP A 55 10.65 2.69 -30.09
C ASP A 55 10.19 1.29 -29.62
N GLY A 56 8.88 1.13 -29.40
CA GLY A 56 8.26 -0.12 -28.95
C GLY A 56 8.45 -0.45 -27.47
N LYS A 57 9.07 0.42 -26.67
CA LYS A 57 9.29 0.27 -25.24
C LYS A 57 8.41 1.22 -24.44
N LEU A 58 7.93 0.77 -23.29
CA LEU A 58 7.22 1.63 -22.35
C LEU A 58 8.25 2.53 -21.65
N VAL A 59 8.03 3.85 -21.71
CA VAL A 59 8.91 4.86 -21.10
C VAL A 59 8.25 5.57 -19.93
N SER A 60 6.93 5.73 -19.94
CA SER A 60 6.17 6.18 -18.77
C SER A 60 4.74 5.64 -18.79
N GLY A 61 4.03 5.70 -17.65
CA GLY A 61 2.66 5.20 -17.61
C GLY A 61 1.96 5.33 -16.27
N ALA A 62 0.67 5.03 -16.26
CA ALA A 62 -0.17 5.02 -15.07
C ALA A 62 -1.27 3.96 -15.15
N GLN A 63 -1.44 3.19 -14.09
CA GLN A 63 -2.65 2.40 -13.85
C GLN A 63 -3.67 3.31 -13.16
N VAL A 64 -4.75 3.63 -13.87
CA VAL A 64 -5.81 4.52 -13.40
C VAL A 64 -7.01 3.70 -12.96
N LEU A 65 -7.43 3.91 -11.74
CA LEU A 65 -8.61 3.30 -11.13
C LEU A 65 -9.77 4.29 -11.17
N PHE A 66 -10.90 3.90 -11.77
CA PHE A 66 -12.11 4.71 -11.81
C PHE A 66 -13.18 4.09 -10.93
N ARG A 67 -13.81 4.90 -10.07
CA ARG A 67 -14.91 4.47 -9.23
C ARG A 67 -16.07 5.46 -9.38
N PRO A 68 -17.30 4.95 -9.61
CA PRO A 68 -18.48 5.82 -9.65
C PRO A 68 -18.70 6.51 -8.29
N VAL A 69 -18.95 7.81 -8.36
CA VAL A 69 -19.43 8.62 -7.24
C VAL A 69 -20.86 9.07 -7.61
N PRO A 70 -21.89 8.42 -7.06
CA PRO A 70 -23.27 8.79 -7.36
C PRO A 70 -23.54 10.26 -7.02
N PRO A 71 -24.40 10.94 -7.81
CA PRO A 71 -25.15 10.40 -8.94
C PRO A 71 -24.49 10.59 -10.31
N VAL A 72 -23.35 11.31 -10.46
CA VAL A 72 -23.04 11.97 -11.75
C VAL A 72 -21.60 11.83 -12.28
N PHE A 73 -20.58 11.43 -11.49
CA PHE A 73 -19.19 11.43 -11.96
C PHE A 73 -18.38 10.24 -11.44
N ASN A 74 -17.19 10.05 -12.01
CA ASN A 74 -16.21 9.08 -11.54
C ASN A 74 -15.07 9.78 -10.78
N LEU A 75 -14.63 9.17 -9.69
CA LEU A 75 -13.31 9.39 -9.12
C LEU A 75 -12.28 8.71 -10.04
N ALA A 76 -11.25 9.42 -10.48
CA ALA A 76 -10.07 8.84 -11.11
C ALA A 76 -8.91 8.86 -10.09
N TYR A 77 -8.23 7.73 -9.92
CA TYR A 77 -7.19 7.57 -8.93
C TYR A 77 -5.99 6.78 -9.46
N VAL A 78 -4.79 7.28 -9.23
CA VAL A 78 -3.52 6.63 -9.57
C VAL A 78 -2.75 6.34 -8.27
N PRO A 79 -2.88 5.13 -7.69
CA PRO A 79 -2.18 4.76 -6.47
C PRO A 79 -0.68 4.58 -6.72
N LYS A 80 0.17 5.23 -5.92
CA LYS A 80 1.64 5.09 -6.01
C LYS A 80 2.19 5.28 -7.44
N GLY A 81 1.63 6.25 -8.14
CA GLY A 81 1.99 6.66 -9.50
C GLY A 81 1.55 8.09 -9.80
N PRO A 82 1.72 8.57 -11.04
CA PRO A 82 2.18 7.85 -12.24
C PRO A 82 3.65 7.43 -12.17
N LEU A 83 4.02 6.45 -13.01
CA LEU A 83 5.40 6.04 -13.22
C LEU A 83 5.98 6.89 -14.37
N VAL A 84 6.67 7.95 -14.02
CA VAL A 84 7.25 8.92 -14.96
C VAL A 84 8.50 9.55 -14.34
N ASP A 85 9.45 9.88 -15.19
CA ASP A 85 10.55 10.76 -14.79
C ASP A 85 10.05 12.21 -14.77
N TRP A 86 9.87 12.76 -13.57
CA TRP A 86 9.38 14.12 -13.37
C TRP A 86 10.36 15.20 -13.87
N THR A 87 11.59 14.85 -14.21
CA THR A 87 12.59 15.76 -14.79
C THR A 87 12.50 15.85 -16.32
N ASP A 88 11.84 14.86 -16.96
CA ASP A 88 11.58 14.85 -18.40
C ASP A 88 10.23 15.54 -18.71
N SER A 89 10.30 16.82 -19.02
CA SER A 89 9.11 17.63 -19.32
C SER A 89 8.27 17.08 -20.47
N THR A 90 8.89 16.50 -21.50
CA THR A 90 8.20 15.93 -22.66
C THR A 90 7.35 14.72 -22.27
N GLN A 91 7.92 13.81 -21.45
CA GLN A 91 7.17 12.67 -20.94
C GLN A 91 6.03 13.11 -20.02
N VAL A 92 6.31 14.03 -19.09
CA VAL A 92 5.32 14.54 -18.13
C VAL A 92 4.15 15.21 -18.88
N ASP A 93 4.43 16.15 -19.80
CA ASP A 93 3.40 16.85 -20.58
C ASP A 93 2.53 15.85 -21.36
N THR A 94 3.16 14.91 -22.06
CA THR A 94 2.45 13.94 -22.90
C THR A 94 1.59 12.99 -22.06
N LEU A 95 2.13 12.48 -20.95
CA LEU A 95 1.40 11.58 -20.05
C LEU A 95 0.22 12.29 -19.36
N LEU A 96 0.43 13.49 -18.81
CA LEU A 96 -0.62 14.25 -18.14
C LEU A 96 -1.71 14.69 -19.11
N ALA A 97 -1.35 15.08 -20.37
CA ALA A 97 -2.33 15.35 -21.41
C ALA A 97 -3.16 14.11 -21.76
N GLY A 98 -2.52 12.93 -21.82
CA GLY A 98 -3.19 11.63 -22.03
C GLY A 98 -4.13 11.29 -20.88
N LEU A 99 -3.67 11.41 -19.65
CA LEU A 99 -4.46 11.18 -18.44
C LEU A 99 -5.67 12.12 -18.38
N ARG A 100 -5.48 13.40 -18.71
CA ARG A 100 -6.57 14.39 -18.80
C ARG A 100 -7.64 14.00 -19.82
N ARG A 101 -7.24 13.54 -21.02
CA ARG A 101 -8.18 13.06 -22.05
C ARG A 101 -8.93 11.83 -21.56
N LEU A 102 -8.20 10.86 -21.00
CA LEU A 102 -8.80 9.65 -20.43
C LEU A 102 -9.81 9.98 -19.33
N CYS A 103 -9.45 10.81 -18.35
CA CYS A 103 -10.34 11.19 -17.27
C CYS A 103 -11.61 11.91 -17.76
N ARG A 104 -11.49 12.77 -18.75
CA ARG A 104 -12.65 13.45 -19.36
C ARG A 104 -13.58 12.47 -20.09
N SER A 105 -13.01 11.51 -20.84
CA SER A 105 -13.83 10.47 -21.52
C SER A 105 -14.56 9.58 -20.52
N GLN A 106 -14.02 9.42 -19.30
CA GLN A 106 -14.63 8.68 -18.20
C GLN A 106 -15.51 9.56 -17.29
N ARG A 107 -15.78 10.82 -17.68
CA ARG A 107 -16.57 11.78 -16.88
C ARG A 107 -16.03 11.97 -15.46
N SER A 108 -14.71 11.96 -15.28
CA SER A 108 -14.10 12.18 -13.97
C SER A 108 -14.05 13.66 -13.65
N ALA A 109 -14.44 14.02 -12.43
CA ALA A 109 -14.38 15.40 -11.95
C ALA A 109 -12.94 15.87 -11.72
N PHE A 110 -12.08 14.95 -11.33
CA PHE A 110 -10.66 15.18 -11.07
C PHE A 110 -9.88 13.86 -11.16
N LEU A 111 -8.58 13.97 -11.23
CA LEU A 111 -7.63 12.86 -11.08
C LEU A 111 -6.85 13.06 -9.78
N LYS A 112 -6.90 12.10 -8.88
CA LYS A 112 -6.00 12.03 -7.74
C LYS A 112 -4.79 11.18 -8.09
N ILE A 113 -3.59 11.69 -7.83
CA ILE A 113 -2.35 10.92 -7.91
C ILE A 113 -1.66 10.88 -6.54
N GLU A 114 -0.98 9.79 -6.25
CA GLU A 114 -0.14 9.63 -5.06
C GLU A 114 1.20 9.03 -5.50
N PRO A 115 2.16 9.85 -5.98
CA PRO A 115 3.43 9.33 -6.50
C PRO A 115 4.22 8.53 -5.45
N HIS A 116 4.86 7.45 -5.89
CA HIS A 116 5.81 6.70 -5.06
C HIS A 116 7.18 7.36 -5.14
N ALA A 117 7.27 8.54 -4.55
CA ALA A 117 8.49 9.33 -4.46
C ALA A 117 8.61 9.87 -3.04
N SER A 118 9.85 10.08 -2.60
CA SER A 118 10.15 10.67 -1.30
C SER A 118 9.57 12.08 -1.18
N ASP A 119 9.32 12.50 0.04
CA ASP A 119 8.89 13.85 0.39
C ASP A 119 9.96 14.86 -0.04
N ASP A 120 9.64 15.65 -1.08
CA ASP A 120 10.55 16.59 -1.73
C ASP A 120 9.78 17.81 -2.22
N ASP A 121 10.21 19.00 -1.78
CA ASP A 121 9.59 20.27 -2.14
C ASP A 121 9.73 20.56 -3.64
N ALA A 122 10.88 20.25 -4.25
CA ALA A 122 11.11 20.46 -5.68
C ALA A 122 10.14 19.63 -6.54
N LEU A 123 9.88 18.39 -6.12
CA LEU A 123 8.88 17.55 -6.79
C LEU A 123 7.45 18.08 -6.57
N ARG A 124 7.14 18.59 -5.36
CA ARG A 124 5.83 19.23 -5.12
C ARG A 124 5.62 20.45 -6.02
N ASP A 125 6.64 21.29 -6.13
CA ASP A 125 6.61 22.47 -7.01
C ASP A 125 6.45 22.07 -8.49
N THR A 126 7.18 21.05 -8.92
CA THR A 126 7.04 20.51 -10.29
C THR A 126 5.61 20.04 -10.55
N ILE A 127 5.03 19.21 -9.69
CA ILE A 127 3.66 18.73 -9.88
C ILE A 127 2.65 19.89 -9.86
N SER A 128 2.89 20.90 -9.01
CA SER A 128 2.05 22.09 -8.93
C SER A 128 2.11 22.93 -10.19
N GLN A 129 3.28 23.08 -10.82
CA GLN A 129 3.45 23.78 -12.11
C GLN A 129 2.65 23.11 -13.22
N TYR A 130 2.48 21.78 -13.17
CA TYR A 130 1.62 21.04 -14.08
C TYR A 130 0.12 21.09 -13.71
N GLY A 131 -0.25 21.85 -12.67
CA GLY A 131 -1.64 22.07 -12.26
C GLY A 131 -2.18 21.07 -11.25
N GLY A 132 -1.32 20.27 -10.63
CA GLY A 132 -1.67 19.40 -9.50
C GLY A 132 -1.75 20.19 -8.20
N ALA A 133 -2.93 20.31 -7.61
CA ALA A 133 -3.10 20.92 -6.30
C ALA A 133 -2.85 19.89 -5.19
N THR A 134 -2.08 20.25 -4.16
CA THR A 134 -1.90 19.39 -2.98
C THR A 134 -3.25 19.00 -2.39
N SER A 135 -3.48 17.70 -2.22
CA SER A 135 -4.70 17.17 -1.66
C SER A 135 -4.60 17.04 -0.14
N GLN A 136 -5.64 17.47 0.55
CA GLN A 136 -5.76 17.27 2.00
C GLN A 136 -6.11 15.82 2.37
N PHE A 137 -6.54 15.02 1.38
CA PHE A 137 -7.01 13.64 1.58
C PHE A 137 -6.13 12.67 0.81
N THR A 138 -5.41 11.85 1.55
CA THR A 138 -4.64 10.73 1.01
C THR A 138 -5.47 9.44 1.07
N VAL A 139 -5.32 8.59 0.08
CA VAL A 139 -5.90 7.23 0.07
C VAL A 139 -4.91 6.25 0.67
N GLN A 140 -3.64 6.37 0.28
CA GLN A 140 -2.56 5.59 0.87
C GLN A 140 -1.91 6.36 2.02
N PRO A 141 -1.47 5.66 3.06
CA PRO A 141 -0.72 6.32 4.13
C PRO A 141 0.53 6.98 3.54
N PRO A 142 0.73 8.28 3.82
CA PRO A 142 1.89 8.98 3.29
C PRO A 142 3.19 8.60 4.02
N ARG A 143 3.08 8.10 5.25
CA ARG A 143 4.24 7.76 6.08
C ARG A 143 4.23 6.28 6.46
N THR A 144 5.39 5.64 6.38
CA THR A 144 5.58 4.22 6.68
C THR A 144 6.93 3.96 7.36
N ILE A 145 7.14 2.74 7.84
CA ILE A 145 8.43 2.25 8.32
C ILE A 145 8.91 1.14 7.39
N VAL A 146 10.11 1.32 6.84
CA VAL A 146 10.76 0.34 5.96
C VAL A 146 11.95 -0.27 6.68
N VAL A 147 11.94 -1.58 6.84
CA VAL A 147 13.02 -2.36 7.44
C VAL A 147 13.88 -2.94 6.31
N ASP A 148 15.20 -2.70 6.39
CA ASP A 148 16.18 -3.38 5.54
C ASP A 148 16.31 -4.83 6.01
N ILE A 149 16.01 -5.78 5.13
CA ILE A 149 16.08 -7.23 5.39
C ILE A 149 17.18 -7.91 4.57
N THR A 150 18.13 -7.14 4.03
CA THR A 150 19.31 -7.68 3.32
C THR A 150 20.39 -8.25 4.26
N PRO A 151 20.58 -7.73 5.50
CA PRO A 151 21.58 -8.28 6.40
C PRO A 151 21.18 -9.68 6.93
N PRO A 152 22.15 -10.41 7.51
CA PRO A 152 21.84 -11.67 8.21
C PRO A 152 20.81 -11.48 9.33
N GLU A 153 20.06 -12.56 9.64
CA GLU A 153 18.96 -12.53 10.61
C GLU A 153 19.37 -11.95 11.97
N GLU A 154 20.58 -12.28 12.44
CA GLU A 154 21.11 -11.77 13.71
C GLU A 154 21.28 -10.25 13.69
N ALA A 155 21.71 -9.68 12.57
CA ALA A 155 21.87 -8.24 12.42
C ALA A 155 20.51 -7.53 12.32
N ILE A 156 19.55 -8.09 11.60
CA ILE A 156 18.17 -7.58 11.55
C ILE A 156 17.57 -7.57 12.95
N LEU A 157 17.69 -8.68 13.69
CA LEU A 157 17.22 -8.76 15.08
C LEU A 157 17.94 -7.76 15.98
N ALA A 158 19.26 -7.58 15.82
CA ALA A 158 20.04 -6.61 16.61
C ALA A 158 19.56 -5.16 16.39
N ALA A 159 19.15 -4.81 15.19
CA ALA A 159 18.60 -3.48 14.84
C ALA A 159 17.21 -3.21 15.45
N MET A 160 16.45 -4.25 15.84
CA MET A 160 15.17 -4.08 16.51
C MET A 160 15.32 -3.51 17.91
N LYS A 161 14.28 -2.86 18.45
CA LYS A 161 14.25 -2.44 19.86
C LYS A 161 14.30 -3.68 20.79
N GLN A 162 14.95 -3.54 21.96
CA GLN A 162 15.17 -4.63 22.90
C GLN A 162 13.87 -5.39 23.26
N LYS A 163 12.78 -4.67 23.52
CA LYS A 163 11.47 -5.24 23.84
C LYS A 163 10.92 -6.12 22.72
N THR A 164 11.11 -5.72 21.46
CA THR A 164 10.65 -6.49 20.30
C THR A 164 11.42 -7.79 20.18
N ARG A 165 12.76 -7.76 20.26
CA ARG A 165 13.57 -8.98 20.30
C ARG A 165 13.18 -9.92 21.43
N TYR A 166 12.95 -9.35 22.61
CA TYR A 166 12.48 -10.12 23.76
C TYR A 166 11.13 -10.79 23.47
N ASN A 167 10.17 -10.05 22.91
CA ASN A 167 8.82 -10.56 22.61
C ASN A 167 8.83 -11.65 21.54
N ILE A 168 9.67 -11.53 20.50
CA ILE A 168 9.86 -12.60 19.50
C ILE A 168 10.35 -13.90 20.19
N ARG A 169 11.41 -13.80 21.02
CA ARG A 169 11.95 -14.95 21.76
C ARG A 169 10.96 -15.49 22.78
N LEU A 170 10.18 -14.62 23.41
CA LEU A 170 9.15 -15.01 24.37
C LEU A 170 8.05 -15.81 23.68
N ALA A 171 7.59 -15.37 22.48
CA ALA A 171 6.59 -16.10 21.72
C ALA A 171 7.05 -17.54 21.42
N MET A 172 8.28 -17.70 20.94
CA MET A 172 8.87 -19.03 20.68
C MET A 172 8.90 -19.88 21.95
N ARG A 173 9.38 -19.34 23.09
CA ARG A 173 9.44 -20.07 24.37
C ARG A 173 8.07 -20.44 24.93
N LYS A 174 7.04 -19.63 24.64
CA LYS A 174 5.65 -19.87 25.03
C LYS A 174 4.88 -20.79 24.07
N GLY A 175 5.58 -21.42 23.11
CA GLY A 175 5.01 -22.39 22.20
C GLY A 175 4.14 -21.78 21.09
N VAL A 176 4.38 -20.50 20.72
CA VAL A 176 3.77 -19.94 19.51
C VAL A 176 4.50 -20.50 18.30
N THR A 177 3.77 -21.05 17.35
CA THR A 177 4.28 -21.48 16.05
C THR A 177 3.71 -20.60 14.95
N VAL A 178 4.42 -20.48 13.83
CA VAL A 178 3.93 -19.75 12.64
C VAL A 178 4.00 -20.70 11.46
N ARG A 179 2.89 -20.83 10.76
CA ARG A 179 2.83 -21.59 9.52
C ARG A 179 2.29 -20.77 8.37
N ARG A 180 2.55 -21.23 7.16
CA ARG A 180 1.90 -20.71 5.96
C ARG A 180 0.47 -21.22 5.90
N GLY A 181 -0.46 -20.31 5.69
CA GLY A 181 -1.86 -20.62 5.45
C GLY A 181 -2.13 -20.98 3.99
N THR A 182 -3.24 -21.65 3.79
CA THR A 182 -3.81 -22.03 2.49
C THR A 182 -5.13 -21.30 2.24
N ALA A 183 -5.80 -21.60 1.14
CA ALA A 183 -7.15 -21.07 0.87
C ALA A 183 -8.16 -21.53 1.94
N ASP A 184 -7.98 -22.72 2.51
CA ASP A 184 -8.86 -23.28 3.55
C ASP A 184 -8.76 -22.51 4.87
N ASP A 185 -7.68 -21.78 5.09
CA ASP A 185 -7.47 -20.95 6.28
C ASP A 185 -8.11 -19.56 6.17
N LEU A 186 -8.56 -19.15 4.98
CA LEU A 186 -9.14 -17.83 4.76
C LEU A 186 -10.36 -17.53 5.64
N PRO A 187 -11.29 -18.44 5.90
CA PRO A 187 -12.39 -18.19 6.84
C PRO A 187 -11.88 -17.88 8.27
N THR A 188 -10.83 -18.56 8.73
CA THR A 188 -10.20 -18.29 10.02
C THR A 188 -9.51 -16.94 10.06
N PHE A 189 -8.73 -16.61 9.02
CA PHE A 189 -8.11 -15.28 8.89
C PHE A 189 -9.16 -14.17 8.84
N TYR A 190 -10.25 -14.37 8.09
CA TYR A 190 -11.35 -13.39 8.01
C TYR A 190 -12.02 -13.16 9.36
N ARG A 191 -12.25 -14.23 10.15
CA ARG A 191 -12.76 -14.10 11.52
C ARG A 191 -11.82 -13.29 12.40
N LEU A 192 -10.50 -13.50 12.32
CA LEU A 192 -9.51 -12.68 13.04
C LEU A 192 -9.57 -11.21 12.58
N MET A 193 -9.72 -10.97 11.28
CA MET A 193 -9.91 -9.61 10.73
C MET A 193 -11.17 -8.95 11.29
N GLN A 194 -12.28 -9.68 11.41
CA GLN A 194 -13.53 -9.16 12.00
C GLN A 194 -13.31 -8.75 13.47
N ILE A 195 -12.68 -9.60 14.28
CA ILE A 195 -12.36 -9.30 15.68
C ILE A 195 -11.49 -8.02 15.76
N THR A 196 -10.44 -7.95 14.95
CA THR A 196 -9.52 -6.81 14.93
C THR A 196 -10.23 -5.53 14.45
N GLY A 197 -11.02 -5.59 13.38
CA GLY A 197 -11.77 -4.43 12.85
C GLY A 197 -12.80 -3.90 13.84
N GLN A 198 -13.49 -4.78 14.56
CA GLN A 198 -14.43 -4.37 15.61
C GLN A 198 -13.72 -3.72 16.80
N ARG A 199 -12.62 -4.32 17.27
CA ARG A 199 -11.83 -3.79 18.38
C ARG A 199 -11.21 -2.44 18.07
N ASP A 200 -10.63 -2.29 16.87
CA ASP A 200 -9.82 -1.13 16.49
C ASP A 200 -10.60 -0.14 15.60
N HIS A 201 -11.92 -0.35 15.42
CA HIS A 201 -12.88 0.52 14.73
C HIS A 201 -12.50 0.89 13.29
N PHE A 202 -12.03 -0.07 12.49
CA PHE A 202 -11.78 0.14 11.07
C PHE A 202 -12.54 -0.84 10.16
N GLY A 203 -12.80 -0.40 8.92
CA GLY A 203 -13.45 -1.23 7.90
C GLY A 203 -12.54 -2.34 7.41
N ILE A 204 -13.10 -3.52 7.16
CA ILE A 204 -12.37 -4.67 6.62
C ILE A 204 -12.91 -5.04 5.24
N HIS A 205 -12.05 -5.61 4.39
CA HIS A 205 -12.48 -6.23 3.13
C HIS A 205 -13.20 -7.53 3.39
N GLY A 206 -14.07 -7.95 2.46
CA GLY A 206 -14.74 -9.25 2.53
C GLY A 206 -13.77 -10.43 2.31
N LEU A 207 -14.24 -11.63 2.66
CA LEU A 207 -13.47 -12.87 2.49
C LEU A 207 -12.97 -13.05 1.04
N ASP A 208 -13.83 -12.78 0.06
CA ASP A 208 -13.51 -12.93 -1.38
C ASP A 208 -12.34 -12.03 -1.82
N TYR A 209 -12.16 -10.90 -1.15
CA TYR A 209 -11.03 -10.02 -1.43
C TYR A 209 -9.70 -10.70 -1.12
N PHE A 210 -9.58 -11.36 0.03
CA PHE A 210 -8.38 -12.07 0.45
C PHE A 210 -8.13 -13.33 -0.39
N SER A 211 -9.19 -14.04 -0.77
CA SER A 211 -9.12 -15.17 -1.70
C SER A 211 -8.57 -14.72 -3.06
N THR A 212 -9.11 -13.63 -3.58
CA THR A 212 -8.67 -13.03 -4.85
C THR A 212 -7.20 -12.59 -4.81
N ILE A 213 -6.70 -12.09 -3.68
CA ILE A 213 -5.28 -11.78 -3.53
C ILE A 213 -4.43 -13.03 -3.71
N LEU A 214 -4.73 -14.13 -3.00
CA LEU A 214 -3.95 -15.36 -3.12
C LEU A 214 -3.97 -15.93 -4.54
N GLU A 215 -5.12 -15.85 -5.21
CA GLU A 215 -5.28 -16.26 -6.61
C GLU A 215 -4.39 -15.44 -7.56
N LEU A 216 -4.54 -14.11 -7.54
CA LEU A 216 -3.91 -13.22 -8.53
C LEU A 216 -2.41 -13.05 -8.32
N PHE A 217 -1.94 -13.02 -7.09
CA PHE A 217 -0.51 -12.83 -6.80
C PHE A 217 0.25 -14.14 -6.74
N GLY A 218 -0.43 -15.24 -6.42
CA GLY A 218 0.17 -16.57 -6.32
C GLY A 218 1.21 -16.68 -5.20
N PRO A 219 1.76 -17.89 -4.99
CA PRO A 219 2.51 -18.23 -3.79
C PRO A 219 3.88 -17.54 -3.64
N LYS A 220 4.44 -16.98 -4.71
CA LYS A 220 5.72 -16.25 -4.65
C LYS A 220 5.54 -14.76 -4.33
N ARG A 221 4.35 -14.20 -4.60
CA ARG A 221 4.08 -12.77 -4.43
C ARG A 221 3.07 -12.48 -3.33
N ALA A 222 2.38 -13.49 -2.78
CA ALA A 222 1.51 -13.35 -1.63
C ALA A 222 1.66 -14.54 -0.67
N ALA A 223 1.60 -14.26 0.62
CA ALA A 223 1.50 -15.29 1.64
C ALA A 223 0.51 -14.88 2.72
N LEU A 224 -0.35 -15.80 3.10
CA LEU A 224 -1.06 -15.80 4.36
C LEU A 224 -0.18 -16.52 5.38
N LEU A 225 0.13 -15.88 6.49
CA LEU A 225 0.84 -16.49 7.62
C LEU A 225 -0.08 -16.49 8.84
N LEU A 226 -0.11 -17.58 9.57
CA LEU A 226 -0.90 -17.76 10.78
C LEU A 226 0.01 -18.08 11.95
N ALA A 227 -0.15 -17.37 13.07
CA ALA A 227 0.46 -17.69 14.33
C ALA A 227 -0.54 -18.51 15.16
N GLU A 228 -0.08 -19.64 15.69
CA GLU A 228 -0.89 -20.61 16.41
C GLU A 228 -0.36 -20.84 17.83
N VAL A 229 -1.29 -21.14 18.72
CA VAL A 229 -1.02 -21.57 20.09
C VAL A 229 -1.84 -22.83 20.34
N GLN A 230 -1.19 -23.97 20.59
CA GLN A 230 -1.88 -25.27 20.78
C GLN A 230 -2.81 -25.58 19.59
N ASP A 231 -2.32 -25.39 18.38
CA ASP A 231 -3.02 -25.58 17.10
C ASP A 231 -4.22 -24.64 16.87
N GLU A 232 -4.43 -23.65 17.75
CA GLU A 232 -5.44 -22.61 17.56
C GLU A 232 -4.81 -21.36 16.89
N PRO A 233 -5.28 -20.93 15.70
CA PRO A 233 -4.84 -19.69 15.09
C PRO A 233 -5.28 -18.46 15.90
N VAL A 234 -4.32 -17.71 16.43
CA VAL A 234 -4.55 -16.55 17.31
C VAL A 234 -4.16 -15.22 16.66
N ALA A 235 -3.36 -15.26 15.60
CA ALA A 235 -3.06 -14.07 14.78
C ALA A 235 -2.77 -14.51 13.34
N GLY A 236 -2.96 -13.57 12.41
CA GLY A 236 -2.67 -13.81 11.01
C GLY A 236 -2.26 -12.51 10.30
N LEU A 237 -1.46 -12.64 9.26
CA LEU A 237 -1.15 -11.54 8.37
C LEU A 237 -1.10 -12.00 6.90
N MET A 238 -1.37 -11.05 6.01
CA MET A 238 -1.14 -11.24 4.59
C MET A 238 -0.07 -10.26 4.13
N VAL A 239 1.03 -10.81 3.63
CA VAL A 239 2.17 -10.08 3.08
C VAL A 239 2.19 -10.23 1.57
N LEU A 240 2.43 -9.12 0.84
CA LEU A 240 2.53 -9.09 -0.61
C LEU A 240 3.91 -8.59 -1.02
N ALA A 241 4.50 -9.24 -2.04
CA ALA A 241 5.81 -8.89 -2.56
C ALA A 241 5.71 -8.30 -3.98
N HIS A 242 6.37 -7.16 -4.14
CA HIS A 242 6.78 -6.59 -5.42
C HIS A 242 8.23 -6.17 -5.27
N ARG A 243 9.14 -7.02 -5.74
CA ARG A 243 10.58 -6.82 -5.52
C ARG A 243 11.06 -5.43 -5.97
N PRO A 244 11.91 -4.78 -5.18
CA PRO A 244 12.65 -5.33 -4.05
C PRO A 244 11.92 -5.29 -2.69
N THR A 245 10.63 -4.94 -2.62
CA THR A 245 9.91 -4.70 -1.36
C THR A 245 8.78 -5.70 -1.12
N ALA A 246 8.66 -6.17 0.12
CA ALA A 246 7.47 -6.87 0.62
C ALA A 246 6.67 -5.92 1.53
N TYR A 247 5.35 -5.99 1.44
CA TYR A 247 4.42 -5.06 2.09
C TYR A 247 3.51 -5.80 3.07
N TYR A 248 3.49 -5.36 4.32
CA TYR A 248 2.54 -5.79 5.33
C TYR A 248 1.24 -5.01 5.19
N LEU A 249 0.28 -5.52 4.41
CA LEU A 249 -0.96 -4.81 4.11
C LEU A 249 -2.11 -5.16 5.04
N TYR A 250 -2.21 -6.41 5.48
CA TYR A 250 -3.34 -6.88 6.29
C TYR A 250 -2.82 -7.70 7.45
N GLY A 251 -3.29 -7.40 8.64
CA GLY A 251 -2.92 -8.13 9.84
C GLY A 251 -4.05 -8.12 10.86
N ALA A 252 -4.18 -9.22 11.57
CA ALA A 252 -5.23 -9.45 12.53
C ALA A 252 -4.75 -10.26 13.72
N SER A 253 -5.41 -10.10 14.86
CA SER A 253 -5.17 -10.91 16.06
C SER A 253 -6.44 -11.05 16.88
N SER A 254 -6.62 -12.23 17.48
CA SER A 254 -7.63 -12.43 18.52
C SER A 254 -7.24 -11.72 19.82
N ASP A 255 -8.14 -11.69 20.77
CA ASP A 255 -7.86 -11.25 22.13
C ASP A 255 -7.27 -12.37 23.02
N SER A 256 -7.32 -13.63 22.52
CA SER A 256 -6.76 -14.81 23.19
C SER A 256 -5.23 -14.80 23.07
N HIS A 257 -4.57 -15.29 24.13
CA HIS A 257 -3.11 -15.52 24.16
C HIS A 257 -2.22 -14.32 23.81
N ARG A 258 -2.72 -13.08 23.98
CA ARG A 258 -1.94 -11.86 23.70
C ARG A 258 -0.66 -11.77 24.54
N ASP A 259 -0.67 -12.33 25.75
CA ASP A 259 0.49 -12.44 26.64
C ASP A 259 1.62 -13.32 26.07
N ARG A 260 1.33 -14.15 25.06
CA ARG A 260 2.31 -14.98 24.35
C ARG A 260 2.97 -14.25 23.16
N MET A 261 2.59 -12.99 22.89
CA MET A 261 3.18 -12.14 21.87
C MET A 261 3.17 -12.70 20.43
N PRO A 262 2.08 -13.35 19.96
CA PRO A 262 2.07 -14.06 18.67
C PRO A 262 2.33 -13.13 17.48
N THR A 263 1.86 -11.88 17.53
CA THR A 263 2.04 -10.90 16.45
C THR A 263 3.50 -10.50 16.22
N TYR A 264 4.35 -10.57 17.24
CA TYR A 264 5.78 -10.27 17.11
C TYR A 264 6.51 -11.37 16.34
N LEU A 265 6.25 -12.63 16.66
CA LEU A 265 6.81 -13.76 15.93
C LEU A 265 6.29 -13.80 14.50
N LEU A 266 4.99 -13.51 14.31
CA LEU A 266 4.35 -13.48 12.99
C LEU A 266 5.00 -12.46 12.05
N GLN A 267 5.31 -11.25 12.53
CA GLN A 267 6.03 -10.25 11.73
C GLN A 267 7.47 -10.70 11.40
N TRP A 268 8.15 -11.33 12.35
CA TRP A 268 9.49 -11.86 12.11
C TRP A 268 9.47 -12.93 11.02
N GLU A 269 8.56 -13.87 11.06
CA GLU A 269 8.40 -14.91 10.03
C GLU A 269 7.99 -14.32 8.67
N ALA A 270 7.23 -13.21 8.66
CA ALA A 270 6.92 -12.51 7.43
C ALA A 270 8.17 -11.85 6.80
N MET A 271 9.07 -11.28 7.61
CA MET A 271 10.36 -10.77 7.11
C MET A 271 11.22 -11.90 6.55
N ARG A 272 11.30 -13.05 7.23
CA ARG A 272 12.00 -14.25 6.73
C ARG A 272 11.42 -14.75 5.39
N TRP A 273 10.08 -14.81 5.30
CA TRP A 273 9.42 -15.14 4.04
C TRP A 273 9.78 -14.14 2.93
N ALA A 274 9.82 -12.86 3.23
CA ALA A 274 10.16 -11.81 2.27
C ALA A 274 11.60 -11.99 1.76
N THR A 275 12.56 -12.24 2.65
CA THR A 275 13.97 -12.53 2.30
C THR A 275 14.07 -13.78 1.41
N ALA A 276 13.36 -14.86 1.75
CA ALA A 276 13.30 -16.09 0.96
C ALA A 276 12.69 -15.89 -0.45
N ASN A 277 11.89 -14.82 -0.64
CA ASN A 277 11.33 -14.42 -1.93
C ASN A 277 12.11 -13.27 -2.61
N SER A 278 13.38 -13.07 -2.21
CA SER A 278 14.32 -12.10 -2.79
C SER A 278 13.89 -10.65 -2.62
N CYS A 279 13.17 -10.31 -1.56
CA CYS A 279 12.95 -8.94 -1.16
C CYS A 279 14.14 -8.44 -0.32
N GLN A 280 14.41 -7.15 -0.45
CA GLN A 280 15.46 -6.44 0.28
C GLN A 280 14.87 -5.53 1.37
N ASN A 281 13.62 -5.14 1.19
CA ASN A 281 12.91 -4.25 2.09
C ASN A 281 11.60 -4.90 2.56
N TYR A 282 11.26 -4.62 3.83
CA TYR A 282 9.97 -4.98 4.40
C TYR A 282 9.26 -3.71 4.86
N ASP A 283 8.21 -3.33 4.14
CA ASP A 283 7.40 -2.15 4.43
C ASP A 283 6.28 -2.52 5.40
N LEU A 284 6.36 -1.99 6.61
CA LEU A 284 5.36 -2.19 7.65
C LEU A 284 4.06 -1.41 7.40
N TRP A 285 3.98 -0.65 6.30
CA TRP A 285 2.83 0.16 5.92
C TRP A 285 2.51 1.29 6.89
N GLY A 286 1.34 1.91 6.74
CA GLY A 286 0.95 3.16 7.36
C GLY A 286 1.22 3.32 8.85
N ILE A 287 1.71 4.51 9.19
CA ILE A 287 1.86 5.06 10.55
C ILE A 287 1.26 6.47 10.57
N PRO A 288 1.10 7.11 11.74
CA PRO A 288 0.64 8.50 11.80
C PRO A 288 1.49 9.44 10.95
N ASP A 289 0.85 10.36 10.22
CA ASP A 289 1.55 11.38 9.41
C ASP A 289 1.79 12.63 10.24
N THR A 290 2.80 12.57 11.09
CA THR A 290 3.33 13.70 11.85
C THR A 290 4.86 13.73 11.74
N ASP A 291 5.51 14.79 12.21
CA ASP A 291 6.98 14.89 12.17
C ASP A 291 7.66 13.80 13.01
N GLU A 292 8.95 13.55 12.72
CA GLU A 292 9.71 12.48 13.38
C GLU A 292 9.95 12.78 14.86
N GLU A 293 10.08 14.05 15.24
CA GLU A 293 10.29 14.44 16.63
C GLU A 293 9.07 14.06 17.47
N THR A 294 7.87 14.39 17.00
CA THR A 294 6.60 13.99 17.63
C THR A 294 6.48 12.46 17.68
N LEU A 295 6.81 11.75 16.59
CA LEU A 295 6.77 10.28 16.56
C LEU A 295 7.69 9.66 17.62
N GLU A 296 8.93 10.11 17.72
CA GLU A 296 9.88 9.55 18.71
C GLU A 296 9.52 9.98 20.13
N ALA A 297 9.03 11.21 20.35
CA ALA A 297 8.55 11.67 21.65
C ALA A 297 7.39 10.78 22.15
N GLU A 298 6.40 10.49 21.32
CA GLU A 298 5.28 9.60 21.65
C GLU A 298 5.73 8.15 21.86
N PHE A 299 6.75 7.69 21.12
CA PHE A 299 7.32 6.37 21.33
C PHE A 299 7.97 6.26 22.72
N VAL A 300 8.73 7.28 23.14
CA VAL A 300 9.46 7.34 24.42
C VAL A 300 8.51 7.56 25.60
N ALA A 301 7.53 8.44 25.43
CA ALA A 301 6.59 8.83 26.51
C ALA A 301 5.76 7.63 27.02
N HIS A 302 5.72 6.51 26.31
CA HIS A 302 4.89 5.35 26.63
C HIS A 302 3.46 5.77 26.96
N SER A 303 2.95 6.80 26.23
CA SER A 303 1.62 7.33 26.49
C SER A 303 0.63 6.16 26.49
N ARG A 304 -0.31 6.19 27.44
CA ARG A 304 -1.33 5.12 27.56
C ARG A 304 -2.35 5.17 26.43
N ASP A 305 -2.24 6.20 25.58
CA ASP A 305 -3.05 6.29 24.38
C ASP A 305 -2.61 5.23 23.38
N THR A 306 -3.38 4.16 23.32
CA THR A 306 -3.25 3.07 22.35
C THR A 306 -4.30 3.21 21.26
N SER A 307 -5.02 4.33 21.19
CA SER A 307 -6.07 4.56 20.22
C SER A 307 -5.50 4.70 18.80
N GLY A 308 -6.21 4.16 17.84
CA GLY A 308 -5.94 4.33 16.42
C GLY A 308 -4.52 3.93 15.99
N LEU A 309 -3.91 4.77 15.15
CA LEU A 309 -2.59 4.50 14.56
C LEU A 309 -1.41 4.60 15.55
N TRP A 310 -1.57 5.19 16.74
CA TRP A 310 -0.47 5.31 17.72
C TRP A 310 -0.07 3.97 18.32
N GLY A 311 -1.05 3.11 18.64
CA GLY A 311 -0.77 1.73 19.07
C GLY A 311 -0.04 0.93 18.00
N VAL A 312 -0.46 1.11 16.74
CA VAL A 312 0.15 0.47 15.57
C VAL A 312 1.58 1.01 15.34
N TYR A 313 1.79 2.32 15.49
CA TYR A 313 3.12 2.93 15.37
C TYR A 313 4.11 2.34 16.35
N ARG A 314 3.76 2.28 17.64
CA ARG A 314 4.64 1.71 18.69
C ARG A 314 5.01 0.26 18.40
N PHE A 315 4.07 -0.53 17.93
CA PHE A 315 4.32 -1.89 17.51
C PHE A 315 5.31 -1.94 16.34
N LYS A 316 5.04 -1.20 15.26
CA LYS A 316 5.86 -1.19 14.04
C LYS A 316 7.26 -0.62 14.29
N ARG A 317 7.36 0.48 15.05
CA ARG A 317 8.65 1.13 15.37
C ARG A 317 9.59 0.19 16.15
N GLY A 318 9.01 -0.75 16.89
CA GLY A 318 9.77 -1.78 17.61
C GLY A 318 10.62 -2.67 16.71
N PHE A 319 10.23 -2.90 15.48
CA PHE A 319 10.97 -3.72 14.51
C PHE A 319 12.17 -2.98 13.89
N GLY A 320 12.42 -1.74 14.26
CA GLY A 320 13.50 -0.93 13.70
C GLY A 320 13.10 -0.31 12.35
N GLY A 321 14.08 -0.19 11.47
CA GLY A 321 13.87 0.40 10.15
C GLY A 321 13.87 1.93 10.17
N ARG A 322 13.71 2.51 8.99
CA ARG A 322 13.64 3.97 8.77
C ARG A 322 12.20 4.40 8.55
N VAL A 323 11.83 5.51 9.14
CA VAL A 323 10.59 6.21 8.80
C VAL A 323 10.78 6.85 7.42
N THR A 324 9.83 6.65 6.53
CA THR A 324 9.82 7.29 5.21
C THR A 324 8.49 8.01 5.01
N ARG A 325 8.54 9.14 4.31
CA ARG A 325 7.35 9.89 3.91
C ARG A 325 7.33 10.07 2.41
N ALA A 326 6.20 9.79 1.79
CA ALA A 326 5.97 10.08 0.39
C ALA A 326 5.61 11.56 0.19
N VAL A 327 5.81 12.06 -1.03
CA VAL A 327 5.53 13.45 -1.42
C VAL A 327 4.06 13.85 -1.21
N GLY A 328 3.16 12.88 -1.01
CA GLY A 328 1.75 13.10 -0.70
C GLY A 328 0.83 12.90 -1.90
N ALA A 329 -0.37 13.43 -1.78
CA ALA A 329 -1.42 13.33 -2.79
C ALA A 329 -1.63 14.65 -3.51
N PHE A 330 -1.96 14.58 -4.82
CA PHE A 330 -2.28 15.75 -5.64
C PHE A 330 -3.56 15.50 -6.42
N ASP A 331 -4.37 16.57 -6.57
CA ASP A 331 -5.63 16.56 -7.30
C ASP A 331 -5.53 17.45 -8.55
N PHE A 332 -5.66 16.85 -9.74
CA PHE A 332 -5.80 17.55 -11.02
C PHE A 332 -7.30 17.76 -11.28
N VAL A 333 -7.78 18.96 -11.06
CA VAL A 333 -9.22 19.27 -11.10
C VAL A 333 -9.67 19.59 -12.52
N TYR A 334 -10.65 18.83 -13.04
CA TYR A 334 -11.22 18.99 -14.37
C TYR A 334 -12.62 19.61 -14.35
N ASN A 335 -13.36 19.43 -13.24
CA ASN A 335 -14.69 20.02 -13.02
C ASN A 335 -14.79 20.56 -11.59
N ARG A 336 -14.61 21.87 -11.44
CA ARG A 336 -14.57 22.56 -10.13
C ARG A 336 -15.85 22.37 -9.29
N PRO A 337 -17.09 22.53 -9.83
CA PRO A 337 -18.31 22.29 -9.08
C PRO A 337 -18.41 20.87 -8.51
N LEU A 338 -18.17 19.85 -9.34
CA LEU A 338 -18.23 18.46 -8.91
C LEU A 338 -17.11 18.12 -7.90
N TYR A 339 -15.92 18.69 -8.07
CA TYR A 339 -14.83 18.55 -7.12
C TYR A 339 -15.16 19.19 -5.75
N TRP A 340 -15.82 20.35 -5.76
CA TRP A 340 -16.30 20.98 -4.53
C TRP A 340 -17.32 20.09 -3.80
N VAL A 341 -18.29 19.53 -4.52
CA VAL A 341 -19.25 18.56 -3.95
C VAL A 341 -18.54 17.36 -3.35
N TYR A 342 -17.55 16.79 -4.04
CA TYR A 342 -16.74 15.69 -3.54
C TYR A 342 -16.01 16.06 -2.25
N ARG A 343 -15.37 17.23 -2.19
CA ARG A 343 -14.70 17.71 -0.97
C ARG A 343 -15.64 17.84 0.23
N GLN A 344 -16.83 18.41 0.03
CA GLN A 344 -17.83 18.51 1.09
C GLN A 344 -18.30 17.13 1.55
N TRP A 345 -18.49 16.21 0.63
CA TRP A 345 -18.93 14.87 0.94
C TRP A 345 -17.85 14.07 1.70
N THR A 346 -16.59 14.17 1.30
CA THR A 346 -15.47 13.50 1.98
C THR A 346 -15.20 14.09 3.36
N ALA A 347 -15.25 15.42 3.52
CA ALA A 347 -15.12 16.07 4.81
C ALA A 347 -16.17 15.59 5.83
N ARG A 348 -17.41 15.37 5.38
CA ARG A 348 -18.48 14.80 6.23
C ARG A 348 -18.29 13.32 6.54
N ARG A 349 -17.61 12.56 5.67
CA ARG A 349 -17.36 11.12 5.84
C ARG A 349 -16.05 10.79 6.54
N GLN A 350 -15.12 11.70 6.67
CA GLN A 350 -13.93 11.52 7.53
C GLN A 350 -14.27 11.40 9.01
N MET A 351 -15.53 11.70 9.38
CA MET A 351 -16.07 11.26 10.65
C MET A 351 -16.44 9.76 10.64
N GLY A 352 -16.20 9.02 9.54
CA GLY A 352 -16.43 7.58 9.41
C GLY A 352 -15.85 7.01 8.10
N ALA A 353 -14.64 6.47 8.17
CA ALA A 353 -14.02 5.46 7.30
C ALA A 353 -14.23 5.56 5.78
N LEU A 354 -13.25 6.09 5.05
CA LEU A 354 -12.91 5.70 3.68
C LEU A 354 -11.72 4.74 3.71
N THR A 355 -11.96 3.49 4.07
CA THR A 355 -11.03 2.37 3.86
C THR A 355 -11.66 1.36 2.91
#